data_7155d14a24f12cb89cff9d99f9c1aa53
#
_entry.id   7155d14a24f12cb89cff9d99f9c1aa53
#
_cell.length_a   1.000
_cell.length_b   1.000
_cell.length_c   1.000
_cell.angle_alpha   90.00
_cell.angle_beta   90.00
_cell.angle_gamma   90.00
#
_symmetry.space_group_name_H-M   'P 1'
#
loop_
_entity.id
_entity.type
_entity.pdbx_description
1 polymer ?
#
loop_
_entity_poly.entity_id
_entity_poly.type
_entity_poly.pdbx_seq_one_letter_code
_entity_poly.pdbx_strand_id
1 'polypeptide(L)'
;MKSETLWVPSPKPTDYDFKNGLQVAKIDSGLRQGKTIQLATQEDMRRLAEESYNSNHMNKTVEQLKDPRYIRVFSGLGRVGLEVAIFGNENANKIQAVLYGWGGNFRHPNAIREAAVLACENPDKAIMVVNMPGVGNSGMLPESVRKEIRKTGSYDSLGEYVGPVIDHVAEDFDEVSVGGHSLGGRVATSSVAHMESKVNELRIFDPVGSRKMGIVALGANFIGKEGLELMCYDDKSLAPSAKELGLQFLSREDPVCIEIIEGFSEGSNSEFIAPKQGWRQQFLTDPFALSNDGLLEDLLKAAPNVRNNIIIFVPEGSHLTNMRDMARIVGIVNGEPKSTSAEVGLYGILNNHTHNVMNDPTALAIAYSADTKDLALSA
;
A
#
# COMPACT_ATOMS: atom_id res chain seq x y z
N MET A 1 30.42 19.34 20.55
CA MET A 1 30.14 19.69 19.14
C MET A 1 28.67 19.37 18.89
N LYS A 2 27.83 20.39 18.76
CA LYS A 2 26.41 20.24 18.38
C LYS A 2 26.39 19.99 16.89
N SER A 3 25.89 18.84 16.45
CA SER A 3 25.63 18.59 15.04
C SER A 3 24.44 19.50 14.66
N GLU A 4 24.72 20.58 13.97
CA GLU A 4 23.71 21.31 13.24
C GLU A 4 23.19 20.37 12.15
N THR A 5 22.03 19.80 12.38
CA THR A 5 21.26 19.15 11.32
C THR A 5 20.84 20.28 10.39
N LEU A 6 21.58 20.46 9.32
CA LEU A 6 21.18 21.32 8.20
C LEU A 6 19.78 20.85 7.76
N TRP A 7 18.79 21.70 8.03
CA TRP A 7 17.45 21.53 7.49
C TRP A 7 17.55 21.71 5.97
N VAL A 8 17.62 20.64 5.25
CA VAL A 8 17.45 20.66 3.80
C VAL A 8 15.94 20.73 3.57
N PRO A 9 15.41 21.80 2.95
CA PRO A 9 14.01 21.84 2.58
C PRO A 9 13.70 20.61 1.74
N SER A 10 12.64 19.88 2.09
CA SER A 10 12.14 18.83 1.20
C SER A 10 11.92 19.43 -0.18
N PRO A 11 12.31 18.76 -1.26
CA PRO A 11 12.06 19.25 -2.60
C PRO A 11 10.57 19.58 -2.73
N LYS A 12 10.24 20.65 -3.44
CA LYS A 12 8.85 20.97 -3.71
C LYS A 12 8.25 19.82 -4.52
N PRO A 13 6.97 19.49 -4.36
CA PRO A 13 6.33 18.43 -5.13
C PRO A 13 6.45 18.58 -6.66
N THR A 14 6.66 19.79 -7.13
CA THR A 14 7.01 20.09 -8.53
C THR A 14 8.37 19.54 -8.96
N ASP A 15 9.18 19.10 -8.01
CA ASP A 15 10.51 18.54 -8.23
C ASP A 15 10.50 17.00 -8.34
N TYR A 16 9.33 16.34 -8.29
CA TYR A 16 9.20 14.93 -8.64
C TYR A 16 9.51 14.76 -10.11
N ASP A 17 10.72 14.29 -10.36
CA ASP A 17 11.24 14.20 -11.72
C ASP A 17 10.79 12.87 -12.37
N PHE A 18 9.51 12.78 -12.73
CA PHE A 18 9.04 11.71 -13.61
C PHE A 18 9.56 11.83 -15.06
N LYS A 19 10.38 12.86 -15.37
CA LYS A 19 11.03 12.99 -16.67
C LYS A 19 11.85 11.76 -17.04
N ASN A 20 12.33 11.03 -16.05
CA ASN A 20 13.04 9.77 -16.25
C ASN A 20 12.14 8.53 -16.04
N GLY A 21 10.83 8.72 -15.85
CA GLY A 21 9.91 7.63 -15.50
C GLY A 21 10.15 7.10 -14.08
N LEU A 22 9.80 5.84 -13.85
CA LEU A 22 9.98 5.18 -12.56
C LEU A 22 11.21 4.27 -12.59
N GLN A 23 12.21 4.60 -11.78
CA GLN A 23 13.46 3.85 -11.68
C GLN A 23 13.67 3.29 -10.29
N VAL A 24 14.21 2.11 -10.21
CA VAL A 24 14.59 1.47 -8.93
C VAL A 24 16.01 0.92 -9.02
N ALA A 25 16.65 0.73 -7.89
CA ALA A 25 17.89 -0.01 -7.79
C ALA A 25 17.76 -1.09 -6.71
N LYS A 26 18.24 -2.30 -6.99
CA LYS A 26 18.34 -3.35 -5.96
C LYS A 26 19.38 -2.92 -4.94
N ILE A 27 19.03 -3.05 -3.67
CA ILE A 27 19.92 -2.72 -2.53
C ILE A 27 20.36 -4.01 -1.89
N ASP A 28 21.65 -4.26 -1.85
CA ASP A 28 22.22 -5.39 -1.15
C ASP A 28 22.36 -5.14 0.38
N SER A 29 22.67 -6.17 1.12
CA SER A 29 22.87 -6.09 2.57
C SER A 29 24.04 -5.17 2.99
N GLY A 30 24.93 -4.85 2.06
CA GLY A 30 26.02 -3.90 2.24
C GLY A 30 25.66 -2.45 1.92
N LEU A 31 24.40 -2.14 1.63
CA LEU A 31 23.93 -0.84 1.16
C LEU A 31 24.54 -0.40 -0.19
N ARG A 32 25.07 -1.32 -0.95
CA ARG A 32 25.53 -1.04 -2.29
C ARG A 32 24.30 -0.94 -3.20
N GLN A 33 24.22 0.13 -3.94
CA GLN A 33 23.28 0.23 -5.04
C GLN A 33 23.71 -0.76 -6.13
N GLY A 34 22.82 -1.69 -6.43
CA GLY A 34 22.96 -2.55 -7.60
C GLY A 34 22.68 -1.77 -8.89
N LYS A 35 22.52 -2.50 -9.96
CA LYS A 35 22.15 -1.93 -11.26
C LYS A 35 20.80 -1.22 -11.16
N THR A 36 20.71 -0.03 -11.76
CA THR A 36 19.45 0.69 -11.93
C THR A 36 18.55 -0.03 -12.93
N ILE A 37 17.32 -0.22 -12.55
CA ILE A 37 16.27 -0.87 -13.35
C ILE A 37 15.24 0.19 -13.69
N GLN A 38 14.94 0.33 -14.98
CA GLN A 38 13.85 1.17 -15.46
C GLN A 38 12.55 0.37 -15.37
N LEU A 39 11.69 0.65 -14.38
CA LEU A 39 10.38 0.00 -14.26
C LEU A 39 9.40 0.52 -15.30
N ALA A 40 9.43 1.82 -15.58
CA ALA A 40 8.63 2.44 -16.62
C ALA A 40 9.32 3.69 -17.14
N THR A 41 9.18 3.94 -18.43
CA THR A 41 9.56 5.21 -19.05
C THR A 41 8.50 6.28 -18.73
N GLN A 42 8.81 7.55 -18.97
CA GLN A 42 7.82 8.63 -18.89
C GLN A 42 6.63 8.38 -19.83
N GLU A 43 6.89 7.83 -21.03
CA GLU A 43 5.85 7.51 -21.99
C GLU A 43 4.93 6.38 -21.49
N ASP A 44 5.48 5.35 -20.84
CA ASP A 44 4.70 4.28 -20.24
C ASP A 44 3.78 4.81 -19.15
N MET A 45 4.31 5.67 -18.26
CA MET A 45 3.54 6.29 -17.20
C MET A 45 2.42 7.17 -17.77
N ARG A 46 2.73 7.96 -18.82
CA ARG A 46 1.74 8.79 -19.50
C ARG A 46 0.64 7.95 -20.13
N ARG A 47 1.01 6.95 -20.92
CA ARG A 47 0.06 6.04 -21.57
C ARG A 47 -0.86 5.37 -20.54
N LEU A 48 -0.30 4.81 -19.48
CA LEU A 48 -1.09 4.14 -18.44
C LEU A 48 -2.04 5.12 -17.71
N ALA A 49 -1.57 6.32 -17.42
CA ALA A 49 -2.42 7.35 -16.84
C ALA A 49 -3.56 7.72 -17.80
N GLU A 50 -3.28 7.97 -19.08
CA GLU A 50 -4.31 8.29 -20.08
C GLU A 50 -5.33 7.16 -20.24
N GLU A 51 -4.90 5.92 -20.34
CA GLU A 51 -5.76 4.74 -20.46
C GLU A 51 -6.66 4.55 -19.25
N SER A 52 -6.12 4.68 -18.03
CA SER A 52 -6.85 4.48 -16.79
C SER A 52 -7.84 5.61 -16.48
N TYR A 53 -7.50 6.85 -16.88
CA TYR A 53 -8.37 8.02 -16.73
C TYR A 53 -9.31 8.25 -17.91
N ASN A 54 -9.21 7.42 -18.92
CA ASN A 54 -10.22 7.35 -19.95
C ASN A 54 -11.57 7.01 -19.28
N SER A 55 -12.61 7.73 -19.68
CA SER A 55 -13.95 7.64 -19.07
C SER A 55 -14.49 6.20 -19.00
N ASN A 56 -14.16 5.34 -19.98
CA ASN A 56 -14.64 3.97 -20.01
C ASN A 56 -14.03 3.11 -18.90
N HIS A 57 -12.74 3.22 -18.63
CA HIS A 57 -12.09 2.46 -17.56
C HIS A 57 -12.54 2.94 -16.18
N MET A 58 -12.61 4.25 -15.99
CA MET A 58 -13.10 4.83 -14.75
C MET A 58 -14.54 4.42 -14.49
N ASN A 59 -15.44 4.57 -15.47
CA ASN A 59 -16.84 4.19 -15.36
C ASN A 59 -17.00 2.68 -15.06
N LYS A 60 -16.23 1.83 -15.75
CA LYS A 60 -16.26 0.37 -15.47
C LYS A 60 -15.82 0.07 -14.05
N THR A 61 -14.76 0.69 -13.55
CA THR A 61 -14.31 0.51 -12.17
C THR A 61 -15.37 0.96 -11.17
N VAL A 62 -16.01 2.11 -11.44
CA VAL A 62 -17.10 2.62 -10.62
C VAL A 62 -18.30 1.66 -10.60
N GLU A 63 -18.69 1.14 -11.77
CA GLU A 63 -19.77 0.16 -11.87
C GLU A 63 -19.43 -1.11 -11.11
N GLN A 64 -18.21 -1.61 -11.23
CA GLN A 64 -17.75 -2.79 -10.47
C GLN A 64 -17.75 -2.56 -8.96
N LEU A 65 -17.45 -1.34 -8.50
CA LEU A 65 -17.52 -0.97 -7.09
C LEU A 65 -18.95 -0.78 -6.59
N LYS A 66 -19.90 -0.44 -7.48
CA LYS A 66 -21.33 -0.33 -7.17
C LYS A 66 -22.05 -1.67 -7.19
N ASP A 67 -21.55 -2.68 -7.92
CA ASP A 67 -22.18 -3.97 -8.12
C ASP A 67 -21.96 -4.92 -6.92
N PRO A 68 -22.81 -5.99 -6.71
CA PRO A 68 -22.78 -6.92 -5.58
C PRO A 68 -21.46 -7.68 -5.32
N ARG A 69 -20.40 -7.38 -6.03
CA ARG A 69 -19.03 -7.78 -5.68
C ARG A 69 -18.44 -7.04 -4.48
N TYR A 70 -19.14 -6.05 -4.00
CA TYR A 70 -18.93 -5.48 -2.69
C TYR A 70 -19.44 -6.47 -1.63
N ILE A 71 -18.53 -7.10 -0.95
CA ILE A 71 -18.86 -8.12 0.05
C ILE A 71 -18.37 -7.68 1.43
N ARG A 72 -19.12 -8.10 2.43
CA ARG A 72 -18.70 -8.01 3.82
C ARG A 72 -18.37 -9.39 4.32
N VAL A 73 -17.09 -9.64 4.55
CA VAL A 73 -16.60 -10.93 5.04
C VAL A 73 -16.37 -10.84 6.54
N PHE A 74 -16.87 -11.81 7.28
CA PHE A 74 -16.65 -11.88 8.72
C PHE A 74 -15.45 -12.79 9.01
N SER A 75 -14.44 -12.25 9.67
CA SER A 75 -13.38 -13.09 10.22
C SER A 75 -13.98 -14.05 11.25
N GLY A 76 -13.52 -15.29 11.28
CA GLY A 76 -13.97 -16.30 12.24
C GLY A 76 -13.71 -15.90 13.70
N LEU A 77 -12.74 -15.03 13.94
CA LEU A 77 -12.35 -14.51 15.23
C LEU A 77 -13.19 -13.27 15.58
N GLY A 78 -14.06 -13.39 16.55
CA GLY A 78 -14.77 -12.25 17.15
C GLY A 78 -15.79 -11.52 16.28
N ARG A 79 -16.17 -12.07 15.12
CA ARG A 79 -17.17 -11.52 14.18
C ARG A 79 -16.88 -10.11 13.69
N VAL A 80 -15.61 -9.76 13.52
CA VAL A 80 -15.24 -8.49 12.86
C VAL A 80 -15.51 -8.64 11.37
N GLY A 81 -16.52 -7.94 10.86
CA GLY A 81 -16.81 -7.91 9.43
C GLY A 81 -15.91 -6.90 8.75
N LEU A 82 -15.20 -7.30 7.70
CA LEU A 82 -14.40 -6.42 6.86
C LEU A 82 -15.09 -6.19 5.52
N GLU A 83 -15.03 -4.97 5.07
CA GLU A 83 -15.47 -4.62 3.73
C GLU A 83 -14.40 -5.00 2.70
N VAL A 84 -14.81 -5.68 1.66
CA VAL A 84 -13.95 -6.09 0.55
C VAL A 84 -14.61 -5.67 -0.76
N ALA A 85 -13.87 -5.06 -1.65
CA ALA A 85 -14.28 -4.78 -3.01
C ALA A 85 -13.39 -5.53 -4.00
N ILE A 86 -13.99 -6.12 -5.03
CA ILE A 86 -13.29 -6.83 -6.11
C ILE A 86 -13.62 -6.15 -7.42
N PHE A 87 -12.60 -5.86 -8.21
CA PHE A 87 -12.74 -5.20 -9.51
C PHE A 87 -11.68 -5.70 -10.50
N GLY A 88 -11.74 -5.23 -11.75
CA GLY A 88 -10.83 -5.66 -12.82
C GLY A 88 -11.40 -6.81 -13.64
N ASN A 89 -10.57 -7.80 -13.92
CA ASN A 89 -10.97 -8.93 -14.77
C ASN A 89 -11.80 -9.96 -13.99
N GLU A 90 -13.06 -10.09 -14.37
CA GLU A 90 -14.02 -11.00 -13.70
C GLU A 90 -13.72 -12.49 -13.92
N ASN A 91 -13.00 -12.80 -14.99
CA ASN A 91 -12.65 -14.16 -15.36
C ASN A 91 -11.18 -14.48 -15.04
N ALA A 92 -10.53 -13.64 -14.25
CA ALA A 92 -9.16 -13.88 -13.85
C ALA A 92 -9.08 -15.11 -12.95
N ASN A 93 -8.03 -15.90 -13.14
CA ASN A 93 -7.65 -16.96 -12.22
C ASN A 93 -6.60 -16.51 -11.19
N LYS A 94 -6.19 -15.24 -11.24
CA LYS A 94 -5.24 -14.62 -10.32
C LYS A 94 -5.89 -13.44 -9.60
N ILE A 95 -5.54 -13.25 -8.35
CA ILE A 95 -6.01 -12.12 -7.56
C ILE A 95 -4.86 -11.40 -6.86
N GLN A 96 -4.92 -10.06 -6.89
CA GLN A 96 -4.02 -9.18 -6.15
C GLN A 96 -4.78 -8.52 -5.01
N ALA A 97 -4.49 -8.90 -3.77
CA ALA A 97 -5.01 -8.19 -2.61
C ALA A 97 -4.18 -6.94 -2.33
N VAL A 98 -4.86 -5.82 -2.13
CA VAL A 98 -4.27 -4.49 -1.88
C VAL A 98 -4.78 -3.96 -0.56
N LEU A 99 -3.84 -3.55 0.31
CA LEU A 99 -4.14 -2.91 1.58
C LEU A 99 -3.59 -1.49 1.58
N TYR A 100 -4.49 -0.54 1.79
CA TYR A 100 -4.13 0.88 1.76
C TYR A 100 -3.36 1.32 3.01
N GLY A 101 -2.65 2.44 2.87
CA GLY A 101 -1.99 3.13 3.95
C GLY A 101 -2.97 3.64 5.02
N TRP A 102 -2.44 4.36 5.99
CA TRP A 102 -3.21 4.92 7.11
C TRP A 102 -4.35 5.83 6.64
N GLY A 103 -5.56 5.53 7.10
CA GLY A 103 -6.78 6.26 6.70
C GLY A 103 -7.31 5.92 5.30
N GLY A 104 -6.64 5.04 4.56
CA GLY A 104 -7.05 4.63 3.22
C GLY A 104 -8.37 3.84 3.24
N ASN A 105 -9.29 4.24 2.36
CA ASN A 105 -10.61 3.65 2.19
C ASN A 105 -10.89 3.53 0.69
N PHE A 106 -11.29 2.37 0.20
CA PHE A 106 -11.54 2.15 -1.22
C PHE A 106 -12.67 3.01 -1.80
N ARG A 107 -13.49 3.64 -0.95
CA ARG A 107 -14.48 4.64 -1.38
C ARG A 107 -13.91 6.05 -1.56
N HIS A 108 -12.65 6.25 -1.19
CA HIS A 108 -12.01 7.54 -1.41
C HIS A 108 -11.67 7.73 -2.89
N PRO A 109 -11.88 8.91 -3.50
CA PRO A 109 -11.59 9.15 -4.92
C PRO A 109 -10.19 8.69 -5.37
N ASN A 110 -9.17 8.91 -4.55
CA ASN A 110 -7.81 8.45 -4.85
C ASN A 110 -7.69 6.92 -4.90
N ALA A 111 -8.39 6.21 -4.02
CA ALA A 111 -8.42 4.75 -4.01
C ALA A 111 -9.14 4.19 -5.23
N ILE A 112 -10.21 4.85 -5.69
CA ILE A 112 -10.93 4.48 -6.91
C ILE A 112 -10.03 4.64 -8.14
N ARG A 113 -9.22 5.70 -8.18
CA ARG A 113 -8.22 5.88 -9.24
C ARG A 113 -7.15 4.81 -9.22
N GLU A 114 -6.60 4.55 -8.04
CA GLU A 114 -5.62 3.49 -7.84
C GLU A 114 -6.18 2.15 -8.30
N ALA A 115 -7.44 1.87 -7.99
CA ALA A 115 -8.16 0.70 -8.45
C ALA A 115 -8.23 0.62 -9.99
N ALA A 116 -8.59 1.73 -10.63
CA ALA A 116 -8.69 1.79 -12.10
C ALA A 116 -7.33 1.59 -12.78
N VAL A 117 -6.28 2.23 -12.26
CA VAL A 117 -4.91 2.09 -12.80
C VAL A 117 -4.40 0.66 -12.61
N LEU A 118 -4.60 0.10 -11.43
CA LEU A 118 -4.21 -1.28 -11.14
C LEU A 118 -4.90 -2.28 -12.06
N ALA A 119 -6.20 -2.09 -12.33
CA ALA A 119 -6.94 -2.95 -13.24
C ALA A 119 -6.44 -2.84 -14.68
N CYS A 120 -6.05 -1.64 -15.15
CA CYS A 120 -5.45 -1.43 -16.47
C CYS A 120 -4.10 -2.13 -16.61
N GLU A 121 -3.24 -1.98 -15.61
CA GLU A 121 -1.88 -2.54 -15.66
C GLU A 121 -1.86 -4.05 -15.44
N ASN A 122 -2.89 -4.61 -14.80
CA ASN A 122 -3.00 -6.03 -14.52
C ASN A 122 -4.24 -6.66 -15.18
N PRO A 123 -4.33 -6.70 -16.51
CA PRO A 123 -5.52 -7.19 -17.20
C PRO A 123 -5.80 -8.69 -17.01
N ASP A 124 -4.81 -9.44 -16.50
CA ASP A 124 -4.89 -10.87 -16.20
C ASP A 124 -5.29 -11.16 -14.73
N LYS A 125 -5.47 -10.11 -13.91
CA LYS A 125 -5.77 -10.24 -12.48
C LYS A 125 -7.11 -9.61 -12.11
N ALA A 126 -7.77 -10.20 -11.12
CA ALA A 126 -8.72 -9.49 -10.29
C ALA A 126 -7.96 -8.69 -9.22
N ILE A 127 -8.49 -7.54 -8.85
CA ILE A 127 -7.94 -6.71 -7.77
C ILE A 127 -8.92 -6.74 -6.61
N MET A 128 -8.45 -7.15 -5.44
CA MET A 128 -9.19 -7.15 -4.20
C MET A 128 -8.67 -6.03 -3.31
N VAL A 129 -9.54 -5.17 -2.85
CA VAL A 129 -9.21 -4.15 -1.86
C VAL A 129 -9.94 -4.45 -0.56
N VAL A 130 -9.20 -4.46 0.54
CA VAL A 130 -9.76 -4.71 1.87
C VAL A 130 -9.71 -3.43 2.69
N ASN A 131 -10.86 -2.94 3.12
CA ASN A 131 -10.90 -1.89 4.13
C ASN A 131 -10.52 -2.47 5.49
N MET A 132 -9.46 -1.93 6.07
CA MET A 132 -8.98 -2.38 7.37
C MET A 132 -10.00 -2.17 8.49
N PRO A 133 -9.87 -2.88 9.63
CA PRO A 133 -10.72 -2.66 10.80
C PRO A 133 -10.80 -1.18 11.20
N GLY A 134 -12.00 -0.68 11.40
CA GLY A 134 -12.24 0.71 11.75
C GLY A 134 -12.21 1.70 10.57
N VAL A 135 -12.13 1.21 9.34
CA VAL A 135 -12.19 2.01 8.10
C VAL A 135 -13.45 1.67 7.32
N GLY A 136 -14.11 2.68 6.74
CA GLY A 136 -15.37 2.50 6.03
C GLY A 136 -16.42 1.85 6.92
N ASN A 137 -17.09 0.80 6.44
CA ASN A 137 -18.03 -0.01 7.22
C ASN A 137 -17.38 -1.27 7.83
N SER A 138 -16.06 -1.41 7.79
CA SER A 138 -15.37 -2.48 8.48
C SER A 138 -15.53 -2.37 10.00
N GLY A 139 -15.75 -3.50 10.65
CA GLY A 139 -15.88 -3.59 12.09
C GLY A 139 -14.60 -3.16 12.84
N MET A 140 -14.76 -2.84 14.10
CA MET A 140 -13.64 -2.47 14.99
C MET A 140 -12.96 -3.70 15.57
N LEU A 141 -11.63 -3.66 15.70
CA LEU A 141 -10.90 -4.64 16.48
C LEU A 141 -11.32 -4.60 17.96
N PRO A 142 -11.36 -5.75 18.65
CA PRO A 142 -11.49 -5.80 20.10
C PRO A 142 -10.43 -4.94 20.81
N GLU A 143 -10.78 -4.37 21.96
CA GLU A 143 -9.83 -3.52 22.71
C GLU A 143 -8.59 -4.28 23.17
N SER A 144 -8.72 -5.57 23.48
CA SER A 144 -7.60 -6.45 23.83
C SER A 144 -6.56 -6.50 22.70
N VAL A 145 -7.01 -6.71 21.47
CA VAL A 145 -6.16 -6.74 20.28
C VAL A 145 -5.48 -5.39 20.06
N ARG A 146 -6.24 -4.29 20.14
CA ARG A 146 -5.68 -2.95 20.01
C ARG A 146 -4.61 -2.63 21.08
N LYS A 147 -4.82 -3.09 22.32
CA LYS A 147 -3.81 -2.96 23.39
C LYS A 147 -2.55 -3.76 23.09
N GLU A 148 -2.69 -4.95 22.55
CA GLU A 148 -1.55 -5.79 22.17
C GLU A 148 -0.73 -5.15 21.06
N ILE A 149 -1.37 -4.70 19.98
CA ILE A 149 -0.72 -3.97 18.89
C ILE A 149 0.06 -2.76 19.41
N ARG A 150 -0.54 -1.95 20.30
CA ARG A 150 0.16 -0.81 20.93
C ARG A 150 1.37 -1.21 21.74
N LYS A 151 1.28 -2.34 22.45
CA LYS A 151 2.34 -2.84 23.33
C LYS A 151 3.51 -3.43 22.56
N THR A 152 3.22 -4.21 21.53
CA THR A 152 4.24 -4.97 20.78
C THR A 152 4.80 -4.17 19.60
N GLY A 153 3.99 -3.29 18.99
CA GLY A 153 4.29 -2.66 17.72
C GLY A 153 4.14 -3.60 16.53
N SER A 154 3.82 -4.88 16.76
CA SER A 154 3.51 -5.87 15.73
C SER A 154 2.03 -5.80 15.37
N TYR A 155 1.72 -6.02 14.11
CA TYR A 155 0.35 -6.15 13.60
C TYR A 155 -0.11 -7.60 13.50
N ASP A 156 0.63 -8.54 14.08
CA ASP A 156 0.33 -9.97 14.05
C ASP A 156 -1.12 -10.27 14.44
N SER A 157 -1.55 -9.76 15.60
CA SER A 157 -2.94 -9.92 16.08
C SER A 157 -4.00 -9.27 15.15
N LEU A 158 -3.64 -8.32 14.30
CA LEU A 158 -4.53 -7.79 13.28
C LEU A 158 -4.54 -8.70 12.04
N GLY A 159 -3.40 -9.27 11.70
CA GLY A 159 -3.26 -10.27 10.65
C GLY A 159 -4.21 -11.45 10.82
N GLU A 160 -4.43 -11.90 12.07
CA GLU A 160 -5.42 -12.94 12.41
C GLU A 160 -6.87 -12.63 11.96
N TYR A 161 -7.19 -11.35 11.78
CA TYR A 161 -8.51 -10.92 11.30
C TYR A 161 -8.54 -10.71 9.79
N VAL A 162 -7.46 -10.22 9.21
CA VAL A 162 -7.42 -9.85 7.78
C VAL A 162 -7.02 -11.03 6.91
N GLY A 163 -6.04 -11.84 7.33
CA GLY A 163 -5.55 -12.99 6.56
C GLY A 163 -6.66 -13.96 6.16
N PRO A 164 -7.49 -14.46 7.10
CA PRO A 164 -8.60 -15.36 6.78
C PRO A 164 -9.66 -14.74 5.86
N VAL A 165 -9.82 -13.42 5.89
CA VAL A 165 -10.74 -12.72 4.96
C VAL A 165 -10.18 -12.72 3.55
N ILE A 166 -8.87 -12.48 3.39
CA ILE A 166 -8.20 -12.58 2.08
C ILE A 166 -8.30 -14.02 1.56
N ASP A 167 -7.98 -15.02 2.37
CA ASP A 167 -8.09 -16.43 2.01
C ASP A 167 -9.48 -16.80 1.51
N HIS A 168 -10.52 -16.45 2.26
CA HIS A 168 -11.89 -16.77 1.91
C HIS A 168 -12.32 -16.16 0.56
N VAL A 169 -11.93 -14.90 0.32
CA VAL A 169 -12.25 -14.24 -0.96
C VAL A 169 -11.41 -14.79 -2.11
N ALA A 170 -10.25 -15.32 -1.81
CA ALA A 170 -9.32 -15.86 -2.79
C ALA A 170 -9.49 -17.36 -3.06
N GLU A 171 -10.44 -18.04 -2.42
CA GLU A 171 -10.65 -19.51 -2.56
C GLU A 171 -10.82 -19.97 -4.01
N ASP A 172 -11.44 -19.14 -4.85
CA ASP A 172 -11.72 -19.48 -6.26
C ASP A 172 -10.56 -19.09 -7.21
N PHE A 173 -9.43 -18.59 -6.70
CA PHE A 173 -8.30 -18.14 -7.51
C PHE A 173 -7.10 -19.08 -7.37
N ASP A 174 -6.44 -19.38 -8.48
CA ASP A 174 -5.26 -20.26 -8.51
C ASP A 174 -4.02 -19.60 -7.90
N GLU A 175 -3.90 -18.27 -8.07
CA GLU A 175 -2.76 -17.48 -7.62
C GLU A 175 -3.22 -16.27 -6.81
N VAL A 176 -2.65 -16.13 -5.62
CA VAL A 176 -2.91 -15.00 -4.71
C VAL A 176 -1.62 -14.24 -4.49
N SER A 177 -1.65 -12.94 -4.76
CA SER A 177 -0.59 -12.02 -4.37
C SER A 177 -1.14 -10.99 -3.38
N VAL A 178 -0.33 -10.56 -2.43
CA VAL A 178 -0.74 -9.60 -1.41
C VAL A 178 0.24 -8.43 -1.40
N GLY A 179 -0.27 -7.24 -1.22
CA GLY A 179 0.60 -6.09 -1.09
C GLY A 179 -0.06 -4.92 -0.37
N GLY A 180 0.76 -3.93 -0.05
CA GLY A 180 0.26 -2.73 0.60
C GLY A 180 1.31 -1.65 0.76
N HIS A 181 0.84 -0.43 0.92
CA HIS A 181 1.65 0.77 1.13
C HIS A 181 1.59 1.23 2.58
N SER A 182 2.73 1.66 3.13
CA SER A 182 2.80 2.26 4.47
C SER A 182 2.25 1.32 5.55
N LEU A 183 1.22 1.72 6.31
CA LEU A 183 0.47 0.87 7.24
C LEU A 183 -0.09 -0.37 6.54
N GLY A 184 -0.62 -0.22 5.33
CA GLY A 184 -1.13 -1.33 4.53
C GLY A 184 -0.07 -2.38 4.24
N GLY A 185 1.17 -1.97 4.01
CA GLY A 185 2.31 -2.89 3.86
C GLY A 185 2.60 -3.70 5.13
N ARG A 186 2.46 -3.09 6.31
CA ARG A 186 2.57 -3.78 7.60
C ARG A 186 1.46 -4.81 7.79
N VAL A 187 0.22 -4.39 7.51
CA VAL A 187 -0.95 -5.27 7.63
C VAL A 187 -0.91 -6.39 6.60
N ALA A 188 -0.49 -6.11 5.36
CA ALA A 188 -0.27 -7.13 4.33
C ALA A 188 0.72 -8.21 4.81
N THR A 189 1.84 -7.78 5.38
CA THR A 189 2.84 -8.69 5.94
C THR A 189 2.26 -9.57 7.03
N SER A 190 1.59 -8.97 8.01
CA SER A 190 0.99 -9.73 9.11
C SER A 190 -0.14 -10.64 8.65
N SER A 191 -0.94 -10.20 7.67
CA SER A 191 -2.03 -11.02 7.12
C SER A 191 -1.52 -12.29 6.46
N VAL A 192 -0.42 -12.21 5.69
CA VAL A 192 0.20 -13.37 5.04
C VAL A 192 0.65 -14.41 6.05
N ALA A 193 1.07 -14.01 7.26
CA ALA A 193 1.44 -14.94 8.33
C ALA A 193 0.25 -15.81 8.81
N HIS A 194 -0.98 -15.35 8.61
CA HIS A 194 -2.22 -15.98 9.06
C HIS A 194 -3.11 -16.51 7.93
N MET A 195 -2.60 -16.55 6.70
CA MET A 195 -3.27 -17.20 5.59
C MET A 195 -2.99 -18.71 5.58
N GLU A 196 -4.01 -19.49 5.29
CA GLU A 196 -3.87 -20.95 5.11
C GLU A 196 -3.28 -21.27 3.72
N SER A 197 -3.69 -20.50 2.70
CA SER A 197 -3.15 -20.58 1.35
C SER A 197 -1.78 -19.90 1.28
N LYS A 198 -0.84 -20.52 0.55
CA LYS A 198 0.44 -19.86 0.30
C LYS A 198 0.29 -18.77 -0.74
N VAL A 199 0.77 -17.60 -0.40
CA VAL A 199 0.80 -16.41 -1.25
C VAL A 199 1.92 -16.54 -2.28
N ASN A 200 1.66 -16.21 -3.54
CA ASN A 200 2.69 -16.24 -4.58
C ASN A 200 3.74 -15.17 -4.34
N GLU A 201 3.30 -13.93 -4.12
CA GLU A 201 4.18 -12.80 -3.89
C GLU A 201 3.63 -11.88 -2.79
N LEU A 202 4.53 -11.32 -2.00
CA LEU A 202 4.24 -10.24 -1.07
C LEU A 202 4.98 -8.99 -1.52
N ARG A 203 4.24 -7.92 -1.85
CA ARG A 203 4.81 -6.63 -2.26
C ARG A 203 4.52 -5.55 -1.25
N ILE A 204 5.56 -4.93 -0.72
CA ILE A 204 5.47 -3.96 0.37
C ILE A 204 6.10 -2.65 -0.08
N PHE A 205 5.34 -1.56 0.02
CA PHE A 205 5.77 -0.24 -0.42
C PHE A 205 5.94 0.67 0.80
N ASP A 206 7.16 1.09 1.04
CA ASP A 206 7.57 1.99 2.11
C ASP A 206 6.94 1.68 3.49
N PRO A 207 7.09 0.45 4.01
CA PRO A 207 6.45 0.02 5.26
C PRO A 207 7.06 0.75 6.44
N VAL A 208 6.24 1.40 7.25
CA VAL A 208 6.66 2.05 8.50
C VAL A 208 6.98 0.99 9.56
N GLY A 209 7.89 1.30 10.48
CA GLY A 209 8.24 0.38 11.60
C GLY A 209 9.47 -0.49 11.34
N SER A 210 10.35 -0.05 10.45
CA SER A 210 11.69 -0.65 10.27
C SER A 210 12.63 -0.34 11.45
N ARG A 211 12.30 0.68 12.23
CA ARG A 211 13.02 1.10 13.44
C ARG A 211 12.08 1.73 14.47
N LYS A 212 12.48 1.72 15.71
CA LYS A 212 11.80 2.49 16.76
C LYS A 212 12.02 3.98 16.55
N MET A 213 10.96 4.71 16.29
CA MET A 213 11.05 6.15 15.99
C MET A 213 10.56 7.04 17.16
N GLY A 214 9.65 6.54 17.94
CA GLY A 214 8.91 7.31 18.94
C GLY A 214 7.78 8.13 18.31
N ILE A 215 6.66 8.25 19.03
CA ILE A 215 5.41 8.82 18.49
C ILE A 215 5.55 10.29 18.04
N VAL A 216 6.34 11.09 18.78
CA VAL A 216 6.54 12.50 18.44
C VAL A 216 7.35 12.64 17.15
N ALA A 217 8.41 11.86 17.00
CA ALA A 217 9.23 11.87 15.80
C ALA A 217 8.46 11.33 14.58
N LEU A 218 7.66 10.27 14.78
CA LEU A 218 6.76 9.76 13.74
C LEU A 218 5.77 10.85 13.30
N GLY A 219 5.11 11.51 14.24
CA GLY A 219 4.17 12.60 13.94
C GLY A 219 4.84 13.78 13.23
N ALA A 220 6.04 14.18 13.66
CA ALA A 220 6.79 15.25 13.02
C ALA A 220 7.22 14.88 11.58
N ASN A 221 7.60 13.65 11.33
CA ASN A 221 7.94 13.20 9.97
C ASN A 221 6.68 13.06 9.12
N PHE A 222 5.64 12.38 9.63
CA PHE A 222 4.42 12.10 8.86
C PHE A 222 3.61 13.37 8.58
N ILE A 223 3.30 14.18 9.60
CA ILE A 223 2.48 15.40 9.44
C ILE A 223 3.34 16.56 8.96
N GLY A 224 4.53 16.75 9.55
CA GLY A 224 5.37 17.91 9.29
C GLY A 224 6.15 17.84 7.99
N LYS A 225 6.59 16.65 7.55
CA LYS A 225 7.37 16.50 6.32
C LYS A 225 6.55 15.91 5.20
N GLU A 226 6.11 14.67 5.34
CA GLU A 226 5.32 13.99 4.30
C GLU A 226 3.95 14.65 4.11
N GLY A 227 3.28 15.05 5.19
CA GLY A 227 1.97 15.70 5.13
C GLY A 227 2.01 17.09 4.53
N LEU A 228 3.03 17.91 4.84
CA LEU A 228 3.21 19.22 4.20
C LEU A 228 3.50 19.06 2.71
N GLU A 229 4.29 18.07 2.33
CA GLU A 229 4.53 17.74 0.94
C GLU A 229 3.24 17.36 0.23
N LEU A 230 2.45 16.46 0.83
CA LEU A 230 1.13 16.08 0.29
C LEU A 230 0.17 17.26 0.19
N MET A 231 0.23 18.23 1.11
CA MET A 231 -0.59 19.44 1.08
C MET A 231 -0.14 20.45 0.03
N CYS A 232 1.14 20.39 -0.39
CA CYS A 232 1.66 21.25 -1.46
C CYS A 232 1.21 20.79 -2.86
N TYR A 233 0.63 19.61 -3.00
CA TYR A 233 -0.14 19.27 -4.19
C TYR A 233 -1.39 20.16 -4.20
N ASP A 234 -1.40 21.21 -5.03
CA ASP A 234 -2.44 22.26 -5.08
C ASP A 234 -3.84 21.72 -5.29
N ASP A 235 -3.95 20.57 -5.83
CA ASP A 235 -5.19 19.85 -5.92
C ASP A 235 -5.05 18.56 -5.12
N LYS A 236 -5.71 18.51 -3.98
CA LYS A 236 -5.72 17.37 -3.05
C LYS A 236 -6.13 16.04 -3.70
N SER A 237 -6.42 16.09 -4.97
CA SER A 237 -6.91 14.99 -5.75
C SER A 237 -5.93 14.51 -6.82
N LEU A 238 -4.81 15.20 -7.05
CA LEU A 238 -3.95 14.92 -8.20
C LEU A 238 -2.71 14.13 -7.83
N ALA A 239 -2.51 13.02 -8.53
CA ALA A 239 -1.21 12.37 -8.58
C ALA A 239 -0.21 13.31 -9.29
N PRO A 240 1.02 13.45 -8.78
CA PRO A 240 2.02 14.33 -9.39
C PRO A 240 2.29 14.05 -10.86
N SER A 241 2.42 12.75 -11.21
CA SER A 241 2.63 12.29 -12.59
C SER A 241 1.62 12.87 -13.56
N ALA A 242 0.42 12.89 -13.14
CA ALA A 242 -0.68 13.27 -13.96
C ALA A 242 -0.78 14.79 -14.12
N LYS A 243 -0.46 15.57 -13.09
CA LYS A 243 -0.37 17.04 -13.20
C LYS A 243 0.75 17.43 -14.18
N GLU A 244 1.90 16.77 -14.10
CA GLU A 244 3.01 16.99 -15.05
C GLU A 244 2.64 16.63 -16.48
N LEU A 245 1.78 15.64 -16.66
CA LEU A 245 1.28 15.20 -17.96
C LEU A 245 0.11 16.04 -18.49
N GLY A 246 -0.34 17.05 -17.73
CA GLY A 246 -1.45 17.92 -18.11
C GLY A 246 -2.81 17.22 -18.15
N LEU A 247 -2.94 16.07 -17.49
CA LEU A 247 -4.20 15.34 -17.43
C LEU A 247 -5.14 15.99 -16.42
N GLN A 248 -6.41 16.10 -16.77
CA GLN A 248 -7.45 16.58 -15.85
C GLN A 248 -7.93 15.44 -14.97
N PHE A 249 -8.06 15.71 -13.69
CA PHE A 249 -8.40 14.70 -12.69
C PHE A 249 -9.77 14.92 -12.11
N LEU A 250 -10.34 13.81 -11.64
CA LEU A 250 -11.53 13.80 -10.83
C LEU A 250 -11.26 14.60 -9.54
N SER A 251 -11.72 15.84 -9.48
CA SER A 251 -11.81 16.56 -8.23
C SER A 251 -12.98 16.02 -7.40
N ARG A 252 -13.08 16.36 -6.13
CA ARG A 252 -14.29 16.06 -5.33
C ARG A 252 -15.55 16.66 -5.90
N GLU A 253 -15.40 17.66 -6.74
CA GLU A 253 -16.47 18.40 -7.42
C GLU A 253 -16.77 17.81 -8.80
N ASP A 254 -16.00 16.81 -9.24
CA ASP A 254 -16.25 16.12 -10.49
C ASP A 254 -17.58 15.35 -10.40
N PRO A 255 -18.49 15.48 -11.39
CA PRO A 255 -19.76 14.77 -11.40
C PRO A 255 -19.63 13.25 -11.20
N VAL A 256 -18.60 12.64 -11.75
CA VAL A 256 -18.33 11.19 -11.56
C VAL A 256 -17.97 10.88 -10.12
N CYS A 257 -17.13 11.71 -9.48
CA CYS A 257 -16.83 11.56 -8.06
C CYS A 257 -18.05 11.78 -7.18
N ILE A 258 -18.88 12.78 -7.51
CA ILE A 258 -20.14 13.04 -6.78
C ILE A 258 -21.07 11.84 -6.94
N GLU A 259 -21.26 11.33 -8.14
CA GLU A 259 -22.09 10.16 -8.39
C GLU A 259 -21.62 8.92 -7.64
N ILE A 260 -20.30 8.67 -7.60
CA ILE A 260 -19.70 7.59 -6.80
C ILE A 260 -19.99 7.79 -5.32
N ILE A 261 -19.78 9.02 -4.82
CA ILE A 261 -20.00 9.35 -3.41
C ILE A 261 -21.46 9.20 -3.05
N GLU A 262 -22.37 9.70 -3.88
CA GLU A 262 -23.81 9.61 -3.69
C GLU A 262 -24.33 8.19 -3.82
N GLY A 263 -23.89 7.42 -4.82
CA GLY A 263 -24.26 6.03 -4.99
C GLY A 263 -23.84 5.13 -3.82
N PHE A 264 -22.72 5.46 -3.16
CA PHE A 264 -22.32 4.78 -1.92
C PHE A 264 -23.10 5.28 -0.69
N SER A 265 -23.62 6.50 -0.69
CA SER A 265 -24.39 7.04 0.42
C SER A 265 -25.83 6.50 0.47
N GLU A 266 -26.43 6.17 -0.67
CA GLU A 266 -27.78 5.58 -0.73
C GLU A 266 -27.81 4.12 -0.23
N GLY A 267 -26.71 3.37 -0.36
CA GLY A 267 -26.58 1.97 0.12
C GLY A 267 -26.08 1.84 1.55
N SER A 268 -25.51 2.86 2.13
CA SER A 268 -24.97 2.83 3.49
C SER A 268 -25.02 4.23 4.10
N ASN A 269 -25.52 4.36 5.32
CA ASN A 269 -25.40 5.57 6.15
C ASN A 269 -23.90 5.88 6.48
N SER A 270 -23.02 5.73 5.53
CA SER A 270 -21.59 5.93 5.72
C SER A 270 -21.21 7.35 5.33
N GLU A 271 -21.23 8.24 6.31
CA GLU A 271 -20.35 9.41 6.26
C GLU A 271 -18.94 8.94 5.81
N PHE A 272 -18.30 9.67 4.92
CA PHE A 272 -16.90 9.51 4.49
C PHE A 272 -15.88 9.61 5.66
N ILE A 273 -16.38 9.73 6.83
CA ILE A 273 -15.66 9.77 8.09
C ILE A 273 -15.63 8.35 8.59
N ALA A 274 -14.45 7.88 8.92
CA ALA A 274 -14.25 6.63 9.68
C ALA A 274 -15.35 6.51 10.74
N PRO A 275 -15.94 5.30 10.93
CA PRO A 275 -17.02 5.13 11.89
C PRO A 275 -16.66 5.84 13.19
N LYS A 276 -17.65 6.44 13.88
CA LYS A 276 -17.43 7.27 15.09
C LYS A 276 -16.45 6.68 16.11
N GLN A 277 -16.17 5.39 16.00
CA GLN A 277 -15.18 4.67 16.81
C GLN A 277 -13.85 4.39 16.06
N GLY A 278 -13.78 4.50 14.75
CA GLY A 278 -12.59 4.22 13.94
C GLY A 278 -11.41 5.12 14.28
N TRP A 279 -11.66 6.34 14.77
CA TRP A 279 -10.63 7.24 15.27
C TRP A 279 -9.78 6.61 16.39
N ARG A 280 -10.36 5.69 17.18
CA ARG A 280 -9.62 4.97 18.24
C ARG A 280 -8.56 4.04 17.65
N GLN A 281 -8.84 3.39 16.53
CA GLN A 281 -7.85 2.61 15.81
C GLN A 281 -6.80 3.53 15.20
N GLN A 282 -7.23 4.47 14.39
CA GLN A 282 -6.35 5.32 13.60
C GLN A 282 -5.48 6.26 14.44
N PHE A 283 -6.00 6.84 15.54
CA PHE A 283 -5.26 7.82 16.32
C PHE A 283 -4.72 7.30 17.66
N LEU A 284 -5.31 6.25 18.22
CA LEU A 284 -4.88 5.70 19.52
C LEU A 284 -4.17 4.34 19.42
N THR A 285 -4.16 3.69 18.24
CA THR A 285 -3.50 2.39 18.08
C THR A 285 -2.39 2.49 17.05
N ASP A 286 -2.72 2.84 15.81
CA ASP A 286 -1.77 2.80 14.71
C ASP A 286 -0.52 3.69 14.91
N PRO A 287 -0.62 4.96 15.39
CA PRO A 287 0.59 5.76 15.58
C PRO A 287 1.54 5.15 16.63
N PHE A 288 1.00 4.53 17.69
CA PHE A 288 1.82 3.87 18.71
C PHE A 288 2.48 2.60 18.16
N ALA A 289 1.78 1.83 17.35
CA ALA A 289 2.32 0.64 16.71
C ALA A 289 3.38 1.00 15.67
N LEU A 290 3.09 1.97 14.80
CA LEU A 290 4.01 2.42 13.75
C LEU A 290 5.27 3.09 14.31
N SER A 291 5.22 3.62 15.53
CA SER A 291 6.39 4.18 16.20
C SER A 291 7.37 3.13 16.73
N ASN A 292 7.00 1.86 16.71
CA ASN A 292 7.83 0.73 17.12
C ASN A 292 8.42 -0.03 15.91
N ASP A 293 9.32 -0.96 16.16
CA ASP A 293 10.14 -1.70 15.19
C ASP A 293 9.63 -3.14 14.91
N GLY A 294 8.32 -3.35 14.95
CA GLY A 294 7.71 -4.68 14.80
C GLY A 294 7.75 -5.30 13.39
N LEU A 295 8.22 -4.57 12.36
CA LEU A 295 8.23 -5.07 10.97
C LEU A 295 9.08 -6.34 10.80
N LEU A 296 10.23 -6.44 11.48
CA LEU A 296 11.08 -7.62 11.39
C LEU A 296 10.35 -8.88 11.87
N GLU A 297 9.66 -8.80 13.01
CA GLU A 297 8.88 -9.91 13.56
C GLU A 297 7.77 -10.34 12.60
N ASP A 298 7.03 -9.36 12.07
CA ASP A 298 5.95 -9.61 11.10
C ASP A 298 6.48 -10.29 9.83
N LEU A 299 7.64 -9.86 9.30
CA LEU A 299 8.27 -10.47 8.12
C LEU A 299 8.77 -11.89 8.37
N LEU A 300 9.37 -12.16 9.53
CA LEU A 300 9.83 -13.51 9.90
C LEU A 300 8.68 -14.51 9.97
N LYS A 301 7.49 -14.06 10.42
CA LYS A 301 6.28 -14.88 10.46
C LYS A 301 5.66 -15.07 9.07
N ALA A 302 5.70 -14.05 8.22
CA ALA A 302 5.11 -14.08 6.89
C ALA A 302 5.93 -14.89 5.87
N ALA A 303 7.26 -14.81 5.94
CA ALA A 303 8.15 -15.39 4.95
C ALA A 303 7.91 -16.88 4.64
N PRO A 304 7.59 -17.76 5.63
CA PRO A 304 7.27 -19.16 5.36
C PRO A 304 6.01 -19.37 4.49
N ASN A 305 5.11 -18.40 4.45
CA ASN A 305 3.85 -18.47 3.70
C ASN A 305 3.93 -17.86 2.30
N VAL A 306 5.09 -17.34 1.90
CA VAL A 306 5.32 -16.81 0.56
C VAL A 306 6.05 -17.87 -0.29
N ARG A 307 5.55 -18.12 -1.51
CA ARG A 307 6.11 -19.13 -2.43
C ARG A 307 7.31 -18.61 -3.21
N ASN A 308 7.17 -17.44 -3.82
CA ASN A 308 8.15 -16.94 -4.77
C ASN A 308 9.02 -15.84 -4.16
N ASN A 309 8.47 -14.63 -4.00
CA ASN A 309 9.27 -13.47 -3.62
C ASN A 309 8.55 -12.58 -2.60
N ILE A 310 9.33 -11.97 -1.73
CA ILE A 310 8.93 -10.80 -0.95
C ILE A 310 9.69 -9.61 -1.53
N ILE A 311 8.98 -8.61 -2.02
CA ILE A 311 9.55 -7.43 -2.67
C ILE A 311 9.23 -6.21 -1.83
N ILE A 312 10.28 -5.50 -1.44
CA ILE A 312 10.14 -4.28 -0.62
C ILE A 312 10.68 -3.09 -1.42
N PHE A 313 9.83 -2.13 -1.67
CA PHE A 313 10.20 -0.85 -2.27
C PHE A 313 10.29 0.22 -1.21
N VAL A 314 11.38 0.99 -1.22
CA VAL A 314 11.60 2.10 -0.29
C VAL A 314 12.08 3.32 -1.08
N PRO A 315 11.37 4.45 -1.05
CA PRO A 315 11.82 5.67 -1.67
C PRO A 315 13.08 6.22 -0.97
N GLU A 316 14.05 6.69 -1.74
CA GLU A 316 15.31 7.23 -1.20
C GLU A 316 15.10 8.41 -0.25
N GLY A 317 14.09 9.23 -0.53
CA GLY A 317 13.73 10.41 0.25
C GLY A 317 12.72 10.15 1.37
N SER A 318 12.32 8.90 1.64
CA SER A 318 11.34 8.62 2.70
C SER A 318 11.81 9.09 4.07
N HIS A 319 10.95 9.81 4.76
CA HIS A 319 11.16 10.23 6.15
C HIS A 319 10.61 9.22 7.17
N LEU A 320 9.82 8.25 6.72
CA LEU A 320 9.17 7.26 7.57
C LEU A 320 9.95 5.96 7.64
N THR A 321 10.60 5.57 6.54
CA THR A 321 11.40 4.35 6.45
C THR A 321 12.86 4.71 6.19
N ASN A 322 13.75 3.99 6.84
CA ASN A 322 15.19 4.17 6.63
C ASN A 322 15.74 3.00 5.83
N MET A 323 16.34 3.28 4.69
CA MET A 323 16.91 2.28 3.79
C MET A 323 17.93 1.35 4.49
N ARG A 324 18.76 1.91 5.37
CA ARG A 324 19.77 1.15 6.12
C ARG A 324 19.14 0.16 7.10
N ASP A 325 18.10 0.60 7.81
CA ASP A 325 17.39 -0.27 8.74
C ASP A 325 16.65 -1.36 7.99
N MET A 326 16.08 -1.03 6.82
CA MET A 326 15.42 -1.98 5.96
C MET A 326 16.39 -3.01 5.38
N ALA A 327 17.57 -2.60 4.90
CA ALA A 327 18.60 -3.53 4.42
C ALA A 327 19.04 -4.51 5.51
N ARG A 328 19.15 -4.05 6.77
CA ARG A 328 19.43 -4.91 7.91
C ARG A 328 18.31 -5.94 8.14
N ILE A 329 17.05 -5.50 8.11
CA ILE A 329 15.88 -6.40 8.25
C ILE A 329 15.91 -7.47 7.16
N VAL A 330 16.06 -7.07 5.90
CA VAL A 330 16.13 -7.98 4.76
C VAL A 330 17.29 -8.98 4.91
N GLY A 331 18.47 -8.51 5.36
CA GLY A 331 19.62 -9.37 5.63
C GLY A 331 19.33 -10.42 6.70
N ILE A 332 18.63 -10.07 7.77
CA ILE A 332 18.23 -11.01 8.83
C ILE A 332 17.22 -12.02 8.25
N VAL A 333 16.14 -11.56 7.60
CA VAL A 333 15.11 -12.46 7.06
C VAL A 333 15.70 -13.43 6.03
N ASN A 334 16.64 -12.99 5.19
CA ASN A 334 17.31 -13.84 4.22
C ASN A 334 18.31 -14.82 4.86
N GLY A 335 18.86 -14.49 6.04
CA GLY A 335 19.80 -15.34 6.78
C GLY A 335 19.15 -16.44 7.63
N GLU A 336 17.86 -16.33 7.92
CA GLU A 336 17.16 -17.34 8.72
C GLU A 336 16.92 -18.63 7.91
N PRO A 337 17.00 -19.81 8.57
CA PRO A 337 16.62 -21.07 7.93
C PRO A 337 15.16 -21.01 7.46
N LYS A 338 14.95 -21.02 6.16
CA LYS A 338 13.61 -20.89 5.59
C LYS A 338 12.98 -22.25 5.33
N SER A 339 11.72 -22.37 5.65
CA SER A 339 10.87 -23.48 5.17
C SER A 339 10.42 -23.29 3.71
N THR A 340 10.69 -22.13 3.12
CA THR A 340 10.34 -21.75 1.75
C THR A 340 11.54 -21.18 1.01
N SER A 341 11.48 -21.23 -0.31
CA SER A 341 12.51 -20.66 -1.21
C SER A 341 12.35 -19.16 -1.47
N ALA A 342 11.35 -18.52 -0.85
CA ALA A 342 11.08 -17.11 -1.09
C ALA A 342 12.28 -16.23 -0.69
N GLU A 343 12.78 -15.46 -1.63
CA GLU A 343 13.83 -14.46 -1.42
C GLU A 343 13.19 -13.10 -1.11
N VAL A 344 13.79 -12.37 -0.17
CA VAL A 344 13.38 -10.98 0.10
C VAL A 344 14.31 -10.04 -0.66
N GLY A 345 13.74 -9.33 -1.64
CA GLY A 345 14.42 -8.28 -2.40
C GLY A 345 14.10 -6.89 -1.85
N LEU A 346 15.11 -6.05 -1.70
CA LEU A 346 14.98 -4.64 -1.34
C LEU A 346 15.32 -3.75 -2.55
N TYR A 347 14.44 -2.83 -2.88
CA TYR A 347 14.59 -1.92 -4.00
C TYR A 347 14.40 -0.47 -3.56
N GLY A 348 15.41 0.36 -3.80
CA GLY A 348 15.33 1.80 -3.61
C GLY A 348 14.63 2.46 -4.80
N ILE A 349 13.56 3.23 -4.56
CA ILE A 349 12.96 4.08 -5.59
C ILE A 349 13.81 5.34 -5.67
N LEU A 350 14.38 5.56 -6.85
CA LEU A 350 15.38 6.60 -7.10
C LEU A 350 14.75 7.99 -7.29
N ASN A 351 15.61 9.00 -7.52
CA ASN A 351 15.22 10.38 -7.82
C ASN A 351 14.60 11.15 -6.64
N ASN A 352 15.08 10.90 -5.42
CA ASN A 352 14.65 11.59 -4.18
C ASN A 352 13.15 11.54 -3.90
N HIS A 353 12.45 10.55 -4.46
CA HIS A 353 11.06 10.33 -4.13
C HIS A 353 10.89 10.09 -2.63
N THR A 354 9.81 10.63 -2.07
CA THR A 354 9.44 10.45 -0.65
C THR A 354 8.39 9.36 -0.49
N HIS A 355 7.91 9.18 0.73
CA HIS A 355 6.79 8.27 1.05
C HIS A 355 5.58 8.47 0.12
N ASN A 356 5.36 9.71 -0.30
CA ASN A 356 4.19 10.08 -1.10
C ASN A 356 4.24 9.62 -2.57
N VAL A 357 5.36 9.13 -3.09
CA VAL A 357 5.43 8.60 -4.46
C VAL A 357 4.44 7.45 -4.67
N MET A 358 4.18 6.67 -3.62
CA MET A 358 3.21 5.56 -3.68
C MET A 358 1.75 6.02 -3.55
N ASN A 359 1.51 7.31 -3.34
CA ASN A 359 0.18 7.90 -3.50
C ASN A 359 -0.11 8.29 -4.97
N ASP A 360 0.90 8.17 -5.85
CA ASP A 360 0.70 8.23 -7.29
C ASP A 360 0.17 6.86 -7.78
N PRO A 361 -1.08 6.77 -8.25
CA PRO A 361 -1.68 5.51 -8.66
C PRO A 361 -0.91 4.83 -9.79
N THR A 362 -0.31 5.61 -10.69
CA THR A 362 0.44 5.09 -11.83
C THR A 362 1.75 4.45 -11.37
N ALA A 363 2.51 5.14 -10.51
CA ALA A 363 3.75 4.61 -9.95
C ALA A 363 3.50 3.34 -9.12
N LEU A 364 2.44 3.35 -8.32
CA LEU A 364 2.05 2.20 -7.51
C LEU A 364 1.65 1.00 -8.37
N ALA A 365 0.81 1.20 -9.40
CA ALA A 365 0.38 0.14 -10.31
C ALA A 365 1.57 -0.48 -11.05
N ILE A 366 2.48 0.33 -11.56
CA ILE A 366 3.71 -0.15 -12.21
C ILE A 366 4.55 -0.98 -11.25
N ALA A 367 4.72 -0.52 -10.01
CA ALA A 367 5.47 -1.27 -9.00
C ALA A 367 4.77 -2.58 -8.59
N TYR A 368 3.43 -2.63 -8.61
CA TYR A 368 2.67 -3.88 -8.42
C TYR A 368 2.81 -4.85 -9.58
N SER A 369 3.03 -4.35 -10.80
CA SER A 369 3.07 -5.16 -12.02
C SER A 369 4.48 -5.55 -12.44
N ALA A 370 5.52 -4.90 -11.88
CA ALA A 370 6.91 -5.15 -12.23
C ALA A 370 7.27 -6.65 -12.19
N ASP A 371 7.79 -7.20 -13.29
CA ASP A 371 8.17 -8.61 -13.35
C ASP A 371 9.35 -8.86 -12.40
N THR A 372 9.17 -9.84 -11.52
CA THR A 372 10.21 -10.26 -10.58
C THR A 372 11.46 -10.80 -11.28
N LYS A 373 11.33 -11.31 -12.51
CA LYS A 373 12.48 -11.73 -13.31
C LYS A 373 13.33 -10.54 -13.73
N ASP A 374 12.71 -9.45 -14.15
CA ASP A 374 13.43 -8.22 -14.50
C ASP A 374 14.11 -7.61 -13.27
N LEU A 375 13.46 -7.70 -12.11
CA LEU A 375 14.03 -7.31 -10.83
C LEU A 375 15.18 -8.23 -10.37
N ALA A 376 15.11 -9.53 -10.67
CA ALA A 376 16.13 -10.52 -10.28
C ALA A 376 17.34 -10.54 -11.22
N LEU A 377 17.16 -10.37 -12.54
CA LEU A 377 18.23 -10.41 -13.55
C LEU A 377 19.23 -9.25 -13.45
N SER A 378 18.97 -8.29 -12.59
CA SER A 378 19.82 -7.11 -12.36
C SER A 378 20.79 -7.29 -11.18
N ALA A 379 20.86 -8.49 -10.60
CA ALA A 379 21.77 -8.84 -9.51
C ALA A 379 23.22 -9.12 -9.99
#